data_c78ec188420c49933ae5fd79f590ac8d
#
_entry.id   c78ec188420c49933ae5fd79f590ac8d
#
_cell.length_a   1.000
_cell.length_b   1.000
_cell.length_c   1.000
_cell.angle_alpha   90.00
_cell.angle_beta   90.00
_cell.angle_gamma   90.00
#
_symmetry.space_group_name_H-M   'P 1'
#
loop_
_entity.id
_entity.type
_entity.pdbx_description
1 polymer ?
#
loop_
_entity_poly.entity_id
_entity_poly.type
_entity_poly.pdbx_seq_one_letter_code
_entity_poly.pdbx_strand_id
1 'polypeptide(L)'
;EEARQKFDKPIEVIEGPLMDGMNIVGELFGSGKMFLPQVVKSARVMKKAVAILTPYIEKGKGKAATAGKILLATVKGDVHDIGKNIVGVVLGCNNYEIIDLGVMVSCEKILSEAVKQKVDVIGLSGLITPSLDEMIYVAQEMQRKKMDIPLIIGGATTSKIHTAVKLNEHYENAVVHVIDASKSVGVLNNLLSKNSNIYCNEIEKEYNKIKDNYLKRKSEKRYLSLEDARANGLETNWHKFKINTPNQLGVQVYSYTVEEIREYIDWTPFFYTWEMKKKFPEILKDDSFGEKAAKLYEDANLMLDQIAKKNWLELKAVVGIWKANSSGDDIILKDV
;
A
#
# COMPACT_ATOMS: atom_id res chain seq x y z
N GLU A 1 32.54 5.82 13.08
CA GLU A 1 34.02 5.94 12.91
C GLU A 1 34.76 4.66 13.29
N GLU A 2 34.46 4.05 14.45
CA GLU A 2 35.07 2.78 14.86
C GLU A 2 34.91 1.64 13.84
N ALA A 3 33.74 1.50 13.21
CA ALA A 3 33.50 0.52 12.17
C ALA A 3 34.43 0.74 10.97
N ARG A 4 34.65 1.98 10.57
CA ARG A 4 35.57 2.31 9.46
C ARG A 4 37.02 1.94 9.73
N GLN A 5 37.42 1.86 11.00
CA GLN A 5 38.79 1.44 11.37
C GLN A 5 38.93 -0.09 11.36
N LYS A 6 37.82 -0.85 11.38
CA LYS A 6 37.80 -2.31 11.41
C LYS A 6 37.67 -2.95 10.02
N PHE A 7 37.27 -2.17 9.00
CA PHE A 7 37.05 -2.65 7.66
C PHE A 7 37.95 -1.89 6.67
N ASP A 8 38.52 -2.59 5.71
CA ASP A 8 39.43 -1.98 4.72
C ASP A 8 38.71 -1.05 3.77
N LYS A 9 37.44 -1.37 3.46
CA LYS A 9 36.61 -0.56 2.56
C LYS A 9 35.34 -0.08 3.29
N PRO A 10 34.98 1.23 3.17
CA PRO A 10 33.76 1.77 3.77
C PRO A 10 32.47 1.04 3.36
N ILE A 11 32.43 0.43 2.17
CA ILE A 11 31.31 -0.35 1.66
C ILE A 11 31.05 -1.60 2.52
N GLU A 12 32.11 -2.25 3.02
CA GLU A 12 32.02 -3.47 3.84
C GLU A 12 31.29 -3.21 5.17
N VAL A 13 31.32 -1.97 5.66
CA VAL A 13 30.52 -1.59 6.84
C VAL A 13 29.01 -1.61 6.52
N ILE A 14 28.64 -1.30 5.27
CA ILE A 14 27.24 -1.37 4.83
C ILE A 14 26.84 -2.81 4.55
N GLU A 15 27.60 -3.54 3.74
CA GLU A 15 27.31 -4.90 3.28
C GLU A 15 27.38 -5.94 4.40
N GLY A 16 28.18 -5.69 5.46
CA GLY A 16 28.25 -6.53 6.64
C GLY A 16 27.32 -6.03 7.76
N PRO A 17 27.89 -5.40 8.82
CA PRO A 17 27.16 -5.19 10.07
C PRO A 17 25.87 -4.36 9.94
N LEU A 18 25.76 -3.43 8.97
CA LEU A 18 24.53 -2.65 8.79
C LEU A 18 23.44 -3.48 8.11
N MET A 19 23.78 -4.25 7.08
CA MET A 19 22.83 -5.14 6.41
C MET A 19 22.43 -6.32 7.30
N ASP A 20 23.36 -6.89 8.06
CA ASP A 20 23.06 -7.96 9.03
C ASP A 20 22.05 -7.47 10.08
N GLY A 21 22.25 -6.25 10.59
CA GLY A 21 21.28 -5.61 11.49
C GLY A 21 19.91 -5.41 10.86
N MET A 22 19.85 -5.00 9.59
CA MET A 22 18.59 -4.83 8.87
C MET A 22 17.90 -6.16 8.55
N ASN A 23 18.65 -7.22 8.25
CA ASN A 23 18.10 -8.56 8.08
C ASN A 23 17.42 -9.06 9.37
N ILE A 24 18.06 -8.85 10.54
CA ILE A 24 17.46 -9.18 11.85
C ILE A 24 16.18 -8.36 12.07
N VAL A 25 16.18 -7.05 11.75
CA VAL A 25 14.99 -6.20 11.82
C VAL A 25 13.87 -6.75 10.91
N GLY A 26 14.21 -7.18 9.69
CA GLY A 26 13.26 -7.79 8.75
C GLY A 26 12.66 -9.10 9.27
N GLU A 27 13.47 -9.99 9.85
CA GLU A 27 13.01 -11.24 10.46
C GLU A 27 12.12 -11.01 11.68
N LEU A 28 12.50 -10.07 12.57
CA LEU A 28 11.71 -9.71 13.74
C LEU A 28 10.36 -9.07 13.34
N PHE A 29 10.36 -8.24 12.30
CA PHE A 29 9.14 -7.66 11.76
C PHE A 29 8.27 -8.73 11.11
N GLY A 30 8.83 -9.57 10.26
CA GLY A 30 8.12 -10.66 9.58
C GLY A 30 7.54 -11.71 10.54
N SER A 31 8.17 -11.92 11.72
CA SER A 31 7.68 -12.81 12.79
C SER A 31 6.73 -12.13 13.79
N GLY A 32 6.42 -10.85 13.61
CA GLY A 32 5.55 -10.08 14.51
C GLY A 32 6.18 -9.68 15.85
N LYS A 33 7.49 -9.89 16.02
CA LYS A 33 8.24 -9.49 17.23
C LYS A 33 8.70 -8.03 17.22
N MET A 34 8.66 -7.39 16.06
CA MET A 34 8.96 -5.98 15.87
C MET A 34 7.82 -5.32 15.09
N PHE A 35 7.50 -4.06 15.40
CA PHE A 35 6.40 -3.33 14.77
C PHE A 35 6.92 -2.24 13.83
N LEU A 36 6.08 -1.82 12.88
CA LEU A 36 6.45 -0.89 11.83
C LEU A 36 7.13 0.40 12.34
N PRO A 37 6.71 1.05 13.45
CA PRO A 37 7.42 2.22 13.97
C PRO A 37 8.88 1.96 14.33
N GLN A 38 9.19 0.76 14.83
CA GLN A 38 10.56 0.35 15.17
C GLN A 38 11.37 0.09 13.92
N VAL A 39 10.78 -0.55 12.90
CA VAL A 39 11.41 -0.76 11.59
C VAL A 39 11.76 0.59 10.96
N VAL A 40 10.82 1.55 10.95
CA VAL A 40 11.05 2.90 10.42
C VAL A 40 12.17 3.63 11.18
N LYS A 41 12.27 3.46 12.50
CA LYS A 41 13.40 4.01 13.29
C LYS A 41 14.72 3.37 12.89
N SER A 42 14.78 2.05 12.78
CA SER A 42 15.98 1.30 12.35
C SER A 42 16.41 1.73 10.95
N ALA A 43 15.44 1.84 10.06
CA ALA A 43 15.60 2.35 8.70
C ALA A 43 16.23 3.75 8.65
N ARG A 44 15.74 4.66 9.49
CA ARG A 44 16.26 6.02 9.59
C ARG A 44 17.70 6.04 10.09
N VAL A 45 18.05 5.15 11.01
CA VAL A 45 19.43 4.98 11.52
C VAL A 45 20.33 4.45 10.40
N MET A 46 19.89 3.41 9.68
CA MET A 46 20.60 2.86 8.52
C MET A 46 20.87 3.96 7.47
N LYS A 47 19.82 4.71 7.10
CA LYS A 47 19.94 5.80 6.10
C LYS A 47 20.94 6.88 6.53
N LYS A 48 20.96 7.26 7.80
CA LYS A 48 21.95 8.19 8.33
C LYS A 48 23.36 7.62 8.29
N ALA A 49 23.53 6.35 8.65
CA ALA A 49 24.85 5.69 8.62
C ALA A 49 25.38 5.61 7.18
N VAL A 50 24.54 5.22 6.21
CA VAL A 50 24.88 5.19 4.79
C VAL A 50 25.26 6.60 4.29
N ALA A 51 24.48 7.63 4.63
CA ALA A 51 24.79 9.02 4.25
C ALA A 51 26.17 9.49 4.76
N ILE A 52 26.58 9.05 5.97
CA ILE A 52 27.91 9.36 6.52
C ILE A 52 29.00 8.59 5.76
N LEU A 53 28.73 7.37 5.29
CA LEU A 53 29.72 6.53 4.59
C LEU A 53 29.86 6.88 3.11
N THR A 54 28.80 7.38 2.47
CA THR A 54 28.76 7.71 1.02
C THR A 54 29.95 8.55 0.55
N PRO A 55 30.36 9.67 1.20
CA PRO A 55 31.49 10.46 0.75
C PRO A 55 32.82 9.70 0.76
N TYR A 56 32.96 8.69 1.59
CA TYR A 56 34.16 7.85 1.67
C TYR A 56 34.13 6.75 0.63
N ILE A 57 32.95 6.23 0.28
CA ILE A 57 32.76 5.25 -0.79
C ILE A 57 33.03 5.90 -2.15
N GLU A 58 32.53 7.11 -2.39
CA GLU A 58 32.73 7.84 -3.64
C GLU A 58 34.22 8.15 -3.92
N LYS A 59 34.99 8.42 -2.86
CA LYS A 59 36.45 8.60 -2.96
C LYS A 59 37.20 7.31 -3.35
N GLY A 60 36.60 6.14 -3.09
CA GLY A 60 37.19 4.82 -3.34
C GLY A 60 36.78 4.16 -4.65
N LYS A 61 36.10 4.84 -5.59
CA LYS A 61 35.62 4.30 -6.89
C LYS A 61 34.88 2.97 -6.75
N GLY A 62 33.70 2.99 -6.11
CA GLY A 62 32.74 1.90 -6.19
C GLY A 62 31.36 2.40 -5.78
N LYS A 63 30.38 2.46 -6.71
CA LYS A 63 28.98 2.55 -6.32
C LYS A 63 28.66 1.31 -5.50
N ALA A 64 28.11 1.50 -4.29
CA ALA A 64 27.51 0.38 -3.55
C ALA A 64 26.52 -0.32 -4.49
N ALA A 65 26.68 -1.61 -4.73
CA ALA A 65 25.76 -2.35 -5.55
C ALA A 65 24.42 -2.36 -4.80
N THR A 66 23.37 -1.84 -5.43
CA THR A 66 22.00 -1.92 -4.90
C THR A 66 21.52 -3.36 -4.96
N ALA A 67 20.68 -3.78 -4.01
CA ALA A 67 20.08 -5.12 -4.04
C ALA A 67 19.13 -5.32 -5.23
N GLY A 68 18.73 -4.22 -5.86
CA GLY A 68 17.88 -4.17 -7.06
C GLY A 68 17.17 -2.82 -7.16
N LYS A 69 16.60 -2.56 -8.32
CA LYS A 69 15.89 -1.34 -8.65
C LYS A 69 14.40 -1.62 -8.82
N ILE A 70 13.56 -0.99 -8.00
CA ILE A 70 12.13 -1.27 -7.90
C ILE A 70 11.35 -0.02 -8.29
N LEU A 71 10.45 -0.16 -9.26
CA LEU A 71 9.48 0.87 -9.59
C LEU A 71 8.20 0.65 -8.81
N LEU A 72 7.71 1.68 -8.13
CA LEU A 72 6.42 1.66 -7.43
C LEU A 72 5.47 2.69 -8.04
N ALA A 73 4.22 2.29 -8.22
CA ALA A 73 3.17 3.19 -8.71
C ALA A 73 1.80 2.82 -8.13
N THR A 74 1.01 3.82 -7.79
CA THR A 74 -0.45 3.65 -7.65
C THR A 74 -1.07 3.82 -9.02
N VAL A 75 -1.86 2.82 -9.45
CA VAL A 75 -2.39 2.76 -10.82
C VAL A 75 -3.34 3.91 -11.14
N LYS A 76 -3.63 4.09 -12.43
CA LYS A 76 -4.53 5.14 -12.95
C LYS A 76 -5.88 5.09 -12.24
N GLY A 77 -6.42 6.29 -11.94
CA GLY A 77 -7.70 6.45 -11.26
C GLY A 77 -7.66 6.29 -9.74
N ASP A 78 -6.52 5.93 -9.16
CA ASP A 78 -6.37 5.72 -7.73
C ASP A 78 -5.35 6.70 -7.12
N VAL A 79 -5.72 7.29 -5.97
CA VAL A 79 -4.92 8.31 -5.27
C VAL A 79 -4.34 7.82 -3.95
N HIS A 80 -4.61 6.57 -3.58
CA HIS A 80 -4.21 6.01 -2.29
C HIS A 80 -2.76 5.50 -2.35
N ASP A 81 -1.87 6.18 -1.65
CA ASP A 81 -0.43 5.92 -1.71
C ASP A 81 0.22 5.55 -0.36
N ILE A 82 -0.50 5.63 0.76
CA ILE A 82 0.08 5.39 2.09
C ILE A 82 0.77 4.02 2.16
N GLY A 83 0.08 2.96 1.78
CA GLY A 83 0.65 1.60 1.79
C GLY A 83 1.86 1.46 0.86
N LYS A 84 1.78 2.02 -0.36
CA LYS A 84 2.88 2.05 -1.31
C LYS A 84 4.11 2.77 -0.76
N ASN A 85 3.90 3.93 -0.13
CA ASN A 85 4.98 4.71 0.45
C ASN A 85 5.67 3.96 1.61
N ILE A 86 4.90 3.23 2.44
CA ILE A 86 5.45 2.38 3.49
C ILE A 86 6.32 1.27 2.89
N VAL A 87 5.82 0.58 1.86
CA VAL A 87 6.61 -0.44 1.13
C VAL A 87 7.89 0.17 0.57
N GLY A 88 7.81 1.34 -0.08
CA GLY A 88 8.97 2.06 -0.60
C GLY A 88 10.02 2.39 0.48
N VAL A 89 9.58 2.83 1.66
CA VAL A 89 10.47 3.09 2.80
C VAL A 89 11.12 1.79 3.28
N VAL A 90 10.36 0.73 3.49
CA VAL A 90 10.87 -0.57 3.95
C VAL A 90 11.89 -1.14 2.98
N LEU A 91 11.60 -1.12 1.68
CA LEU A 91 12.51 -1.59 0.63
C LEU A 91 13.76 -0.73 0.51
N GLY A 92 13.60 0.61 0.52
CA GLY A 92 14.74 1.54 0.49
C GLY A 92 15.69 1.38 1.68
N CYS A 93 15.18 0.85 2.82
CA CYS A 93 15.98 0.52 3.99
C CYS A 93 16.73 -0.80 3.84
N ASN A 94 16.27 -1.67 2.96
CA ASN A 94 16.89 -2.95 2.63
C ASN A 94 17.74 -2.87 1.34
N ASN A 95 18.33 -1.71 1.11
CA ASN A 95 19.28 -1.45 0.02
C ASN A 95 18.71 -1.56 -1.41
N TYR A 96 17.37 -1.45 -1.57
CA TYR A 96 16.75 -1.33 -2.88
C TYR A 96 16.71 0.14 -3.35
N GLU A 97 17.00 0.39 -4.62
CA GLU A 97 16.75 1.69 -5.25
C GLU A 97 15.27 1.79 -5.61
N ILE A 98 14.57 2.78 -5.06
CA ILE A 98 13.13 2.95 -5.26
C ILE A 98 12.87 4.10 -6.22
N ILE A 99 12.14 3.78 -7.29
CA ILE A 99 11.61 4.75 -8.26
C ILE A 99 10.11 4.84 -8.00
N ASP A 100 9.68 5.85 -7.25
CA ASP A 100 8.26 6.07 -6.96
C ASP A 100 7.67 7.04 -7.99
N LEU A 101 6.72 6.56 -8.78
CA LEU A 101 6.00 7.37 -9.79
C LEU A 101 4.80 8.14 -9.21
N GLY A 102 4.46 7.93 -7.93
CA GLY A 102 3.33 8.57 -7.27
C GLY A 102 2.00 7.86 -7.52
N VAL A 103 0.94 8.65 -7.66
CA VAL A 103 -0.45 8.19 -7.79
C VAL A 103 -1.01 8.48 -9.18
N MET A 104 -2.14 7.86 -9.51
CA MET A 104 -2.86 8.04 -10.79
C MET A 104 -1.96 7.81 -12.01
N VAL A 105 -1.04 6.86 -11.93
CA VAL A 105 -0.04 6.64 -12.96
C VAL A 105 -0.60 5.77 -14.07
N SER A 106 -0.57 6.27 -15.31
CA SER A 106 -1.02 5.49 -16.46
C SER A 106 -0.09 4.31 -16.77
N CYS A 107 -0.65 3.24 -17.33
CA CYS A 107 0.09 2.07 -17.81
C CYS A 107 1.29 2.46 -18.69
N GLU A 108 1.09 3.33 -19.67
CA GLU A 108 2.16 3.82 -20.56
C GLU A 108 3.34 4.41 -19.79
N LYS A 109 3.06 5.26 -18.79
CA LYS A 109 4.10 5.90 -17.98
C LYS A 109 4.83 4.86 -17.12
N ILE A 110 4.10 3.91 -16.52
CA ILE A 110 4.69 2.82 -15.74
C ILE A 110 5.69 2.04 -16.60
N LEU A 111 5.26 1.58 -17.76
CA LEU A 111 6.08 0.72 -18.63
C LEU A 111 7.24 1.49 -19.27
N SER A 112 7.02 2.74 -19.69
CA SER A 112 8.10 3.57 -20.28
C SER A 112 9.19 3.89 -19.26
N GLU A 113 8.82 4.27 -18.04
CA GLU A 113 9.80 4.53 -16.98
C GLU A 113 10.48 3.22 -16.52
N ALA A 114 9.78 2.09 -16.46
CA ALA A 114 10.39 0.81 -16.14
C ALA A 114 11.52 0.44 -17.09
N VAL A 115 11.30 0.60 -18.40
CA VAL A 115 12.32 0.35 -19.44
C VAL A 115 13.45 1.38 -19.35
N LYS A 116 13.12 2.67 -19.26
CA LYS A 116 14.09 3.78 -19.22
C LYS A 116 15.03 3.66 -18.02
N GLN A 117 14.49 3.31 -16.86
CA GLN A 117 15.24 3.20 -15.61
C GLN A 117 15.89 1.82 -15.43
N LYS A 118 15.59 0.85 -16.31
CA LYS A 118 16.05 -0.54 -16.24
C LYS A 118 15.77 -1.15 -14.87
N VAL A 119 14.49 -1.14 -14.48
CA VAL A 119 14.08 -1.68 -13.19
C VAL A 119 14.06 -3.19 -13.19
N ASP A 120 14.32 -3.79 -12.04
CA ASP A 120 14.32 -5.23 -11.84
C ASP A 120 12.94 -5.78 -11.48
N VAL A 121 12.07 -4.94 -10.86
CA VAL A 121 10.70 -5.32 -10.47
C VAL A 121 9.78 -4.11 -10.59
N ILE A 122 8.53 -4.33 -10.99
CA ILE A 122 7.45 -3.33 -10.97
C ILE A 122 6.51 -3.67 -9.82
N GLY A 123 6.18 -2.69 -8.97
CA GLY A 123 5.20 -2.81 -7.91
C GLY A 123 3.99 -1.91 -8.15
N LEU A 124 2.81 -2.51 -8.20
CA LEU A 124 1.54 -1.81 -8.38
C LEU A 124 0.74 -1.78 -7.08
N SER A 125 0.17 -0.63 -6.79
CA SER A 125 -0.70 -0.40 -5.64
C SER A 125 -2.07 0.12 -6.09
N GLY A 126 -3.12 -0.29 -5.34
CA GLY A 126 -4.48 0.20 -5.54
C GLY A 126 -5.37 -0.12 -4.35
N LEU A 127 -6.36 0.75 -4.10
CA LEU A 127 -7.29 0.62 -2.98
C LEU A 127 -8.74 0.46 -3.44
N ILE A 128 -9.10 0.94 -4.59
CA ILE A 128 -10.48 0.92 -5.11
C ILE A 128 -10.67 -0.20 -6.13
N THR A 129 -11.91 -0.65 -6.30
CA THR A 129 -12.22 -1.77 -7.22
C THR A 129 -11.73 -1.53 -8.66
N PRO A 130 -11.89 -0.34 -9.26
CA PRO A 130 -11.36 -0.07 -10.61
C PRO A 130 -9.84 -0.25 -10.75
N SER A 131 -9.08 -0.10 -9.66
CA SER A 131 -7.63 -0.31 -9.67
C SER A 131 -7.25 -1.74 -10.04
N LEU A 132 -8.11 -2.71 -9.73
CA LEU A 132 -7.90 -4.12 -10.08
C LEU A 132 -7.89 -4.33 -11.60
N ASP A 133 -8.78 -3.65 -12.33
CA ASP A 133 -8.85 -3.72 -13.80
C ASP A 133 -7.65 -3.02 -14.44
N GLU A 134 -7.19 -1.90 -13.86
CA GLU A 134 -5.98 -1.22 -14.33
C GLU A 134 -4.72 -2.08 -14.11
N MET A 135 -4.63 -2.83 -13.01
CA MET A 135 -3.53 -3.78 -12.78
C MET A 135 -3.53 -4.92 -13.82
N ILE A 136 -4.72 -5.44 -14.15
CA ILE A 136 -4.87 -6.46 -15.21
C ILE A 136 -4.40 -5.87 -16.55
N TYR A 137 -4.81 -4.65 -16.86
CA TYR A 137 -4.41 -3.97 -18.09
C TYR A 137 -2.88 -3.77 -18.17
N VAL A 138 -2.24 -3.39 -17.07
CA VAL A 138 -0.76 -3.29 -17.01
C VAL A 138 -0.12 -4.65 -17.29
N ALA A 139 -0.60 -5.73 -16.68
CA ALA A 139 -0.08 -7.09 -16.91
C ALA A 139 -0.22 -7.52 -18.39
N GLN A 140 -1.38 -7.26 -19.01
CA GLN A 140 -1.61 -7.52 -20.43
C GLN A 140 -0.66 -6.75 -21.35
N GLU A 141 -0.42 -5.47 -21.05
CA GLU A 141 0.50 -4.64 -21.83
C GLU A 141 1.97 -5.06 -21.63
N MET A 142 2.35 -5.50 -20.44
CA MET A 142 3.67 -6.11 -20.19
C MET A 142 3.85 -7.37 -21.03
N GLN A 143 2.84 -8.26 -21.08
CA GLN A 143 2.85 -9.45 -21.93
C GLN A 143 2.93 -9.09 -23.42
N ARG A 144 2.09 -8.16 -23.87
CA ARG A 144 2.09 -7.69 -25.26
C ARG A 144 3.45 -7.14 -25.71
N LYS A 145 4.13 -6.44 -24.80
CA LYS A 145 5.47 -5.87 -25.04
C LYS A 145 6.61 -6.87 -24.79
N LYS A 146 6.31 -8.12 -24.43
CA LYS A 146 7.27 -9.17 -24.10
C LYS A 146 8.30 -8.71 -23.06
N MET A 147 7.84 -8.00 -22.03
CA MET A 147 8.71 -7.57 -20.94
C MET A 147 9.07 -8.79 -20.08
N ASP A 148 10.29 -8.80 -19.56
CA ASP A 148 10.81 -9.86 -18.67
C ASP A 148 11.10 -9.27 -17.28
N ILE A 149 10.07 -8.64 -16.67
CA ILE A 149 10.19 -7.95 -15.39
C ILE A 149 9.11 -8.50 -14.45
N PRO A 150 9.46 -9.07 -13.29
CA PRO A 150 8.48 -9.52 -12.31
C PRO A 150 7.56 -8.38 -11.84
N LEU A 151 6.31 -8.75 -11.54
CA LEU A 151 5.27 -7.83 -11.08
C LEU A 151 4.87 -8.17 -9.65
N ILE A 152 4.93 -7.21 -8.73
CA ILE A 152 4.38 -7.35 -7.39
C ILE A 152 3.11 -6.50 -7.24
N ILE A 153 2.10 -7.08 -6.59
CA ILE A 153 0.76 -6.50 -6.45
C ILE A 153 0.46 -6.28 -4.97
N GLY A 154 0.11 -5.06 -4.60
CA GLY A 154 -0.28 -4.70 -3.24
C GLY A 154 -1.40 -3.69 -3.19
N GLY A 155 -1.92 -3.47 -1.98
CA GLY A 155 -3.03 -2.55 -1.69
C GLY A 155 -4.24 -3.26 -1.10
N ALA A 156 -5.10 -2.51 -0.39
CA ALA A 156 -6.13 -3.09 0.48
C ALA A 156 -7.25 -3.85 -0.27
N THR A 157 -7.53 -3.51 -1.54
CA THR A 157 -8.49 -4.25 -2.37
C THR A 157 -7.88 -5.45 -3.07
N THR A 158 -6.55 -5.52 -3.12
CA THR A 158 -5.88 -6.64 -3.76
C THR A 158 -5.93 -7.89 -2.88
N SER A 159 -5.90 -9.05 -3.48
CA SER A 159 -5.86 -10.30 -2.76
C SER A 159 -5.09 -11.36 -3.53
N LYS A 160 -4.54 -12.33 -2.82
CA LYS A 160 -3.87 -13.47 -3.44
C LYS A 160 -4.82 -14.22 -4.43
N ILE A 161 -6.12 -14.32 -4.08
CA ILE A 161 -7.12 -14.95 -4.97
C ILE A 161 -7.28 -14.14 -6.26
N HIS A 162 -7.43 -12.83 -6.17
CA HIS A 162 -7.55 -11.96 -7.35
C HIS A 162 -6.29 -12.05 -8.22
N THR A 163 -5.11 -11.96 -7.61
CA THR A 163 -3.84 -12.07 -8.32
C THR A 163 -3.70 -13.41 -9.03
N ALA A 164 -4.00 -14.53 -8.35
CA ALA A 164 -3.91 -15.87 -8.90
C ALA A 164 -4.93 -16.13 -10.04
N VAL A 165 -6.18 -15.63 -9.88
CA VAL A 165 -7.29 -15.96 -10.79
C VAL A 165 -7.38 -14.99 -11.96
N LYS A 166 -7.00 -13.70 -11.75
CA LYS A 166 -7.24 -12.64 -12.74
C LYS A 166 -5.97 -12.03 -13.33
N LEU A 167 -4.93 -11.81 -12.54
CA LEU A 167 -3.71 -11.20 -13.08
C LEU A 167 -2.75 -12.24 -13.68
N ASN A 168 -2.50 -13.32 -12.96
CA ASN A 168 -1.49 -14.32 -13.34
C ASN A 168 -1.75 -15.00 -14.69
N GLU A 169 -2.99 -15.00 -15.17
CA GLU A 169 -3.32 -15.54 -16.50
C GLU A 169 -3.00 -14.58 -17.66
N HIS A 170 -2.66 -13.33 -17.37
CA HIS A 170 -2.38 -12.31 -18.38
C HIS A 170 -0.90 -11.96 -18.52
N TYR A 171 -0.04 -12.56 -17.72
CA TYR A 171 1.41 -12.30 -17.78
C TYR A 171 2.20 -13.58 -17.44
N GLU A 172 3.06 -14.01 -18.37
CA GLU A 172 3.82 -15.26 -18.24
C GLU A 172 4.96 -15.20 -17.22
N ASN A 173 5.47 -14.00 -16.92
CA ASN A 173 6.45 -13.82 -15.88
C ASN A 173 5.79 -13.75 -14.48
N ALA A 174 6.58 -13.79 -13.42
CA ALA A 174 6.10 -13.84 -12.05
C ALA A 174 5.20 -12.63 -11.71
N VAL A 175 3.99 -12.92 -11.23
CA VAL A 175 3.07 -11.95 -10.62
C VAL A 175 2.84 -12.35 -9.17
N VAL A 176 3.33 -11.57 -8.22
CA VAL A 176 3.30 -11.97 -6.80
C VAL A 176 2.49 -10.99 -5.96
N HIS A 177 1.49 -11.51 -5.25
CA HIS A 177 0.74 -10.72 -4.28
C HIS A 177 1.53 -10.51 -2.99
N VAL A 178 1.71 -9.26 -2.60
CA VAL A 178 2.36 -8.85 -1.35
C VAL A 178 1.29 -8.40 -0.37
N ILE A 179 1.07 -9.20 0.69
CA ILE A 179 -0.01 -8.98 1.67
C ILE A 179 0.18 -7.67 2.43
N ASP A 180 1.40 -7.39 2.84
CA ASP A 180 1.76 -6.20 3.61
C ASP A 180 3.24 -5.83 3.40
N ALA A 181 3.63 -4.66 3.91
CA ALA A 181 4.98 -4.14 3.76
C ALA A 181 6.05 -5.05 4.36
N SER A 182 5.72 -5.82 5.43
CA SER A 182 6.67 -6.73 6.09
C SER A 182 7.13 -7.87 5.19
N LYS A 183 6.26 -8.30 4.29
CA LYS A 183 6.53 -9.41 3.36
C LYS A 183 7.24 -8.97 2.09
N SER A 184 7.25 -7.67 1.78
CA SER A 184 7.82 -7.15 0.55
C SER A 184 9.31 -7.49 0.36
N VAL A 185 10.10 -7.36 1.43
CA VAL A 185 11.55 -7.66 1.39
C VAL A 185 11.80 -9.14 1.08
N GLY A 186 11.11 -10.05 1.78
CA GLY A 186 11.25 -11.49 1.54
C GLY A 186 10.86 -11.90 0.12
N VAL A 187 9.77 -11.31 -0.41
CA VAL A 187 9.32 -11.55 -1.78
C VAL A 187 10.38 -11.08 -2.79
N LEU A 188 10.91 -9.88 -2.63
CA LEU A 188 11.92 -9.33 -3.55
C LEU A 188 13.25 -10.07 -3.46
N ASN A 189 13.69 -10.43 -2.26
CA ASN A 189 14.90 -11.24 -2.07
C ASN A 189 14.80 -12.57 -2.84
N ASN A 190 13.63 -13.22 -2.81
CA ASN A 190 13.41 -14.48 -3.54
C ASN A 190 13.33 -14.24 -5.06
N LEU A 191 12.58 -13.20 -5.52
CA LEU A 191 12.44 -12.89 -6.94
C LEU A 191 13.77 -12.52 -7.62
N LEU A 192 14.67 -11.84 -6.90
CA LEU A 192 15.95 -11.36 -7.44
C LEU A 192 17.12 -12.29 -7.07
N SER A 193 16.87 -13.42 -6.39
CA SER A 193 17.89 -14.40 -6.06
C SER A 193 18.26 -15.27 -7.25
N LYS A 194 19.39 -15.98 -7.12
CA LYS A 194 19.80 -17.04 -8.08
C LYS A 194 18.80 -18.20 -8.16
N ASN A 195 17.95 -18.36 -7.14
CA ASN A 195 16.94 -19.41 -7.04
C ASN A 195 15.52 -18.90 -7.39
N SER A 196 15.40 -17.76 -8.07
CA SER A 196 14.11 -17.15 -8.44
C SER A 196 13.17 -18.12 -9.16
N ASN A 197 13.70 -18.98 -10.04
CA ASN A 197 12.90 -19.96 -10.75
C ASN A 197 12.20 -20.97 -9.81
N ILE A 198 12.86 -21.39 -8.71
CA ILE A 198 12.27 -22.30 -7.73
C ILE A 198 11.10 -21.59 -7.04
N TYR A 199 11.33 -20.36 -6.60
CA TYR A 199 10.30 -19.53 -5.95
C TYR A 199 9.10 -19.25 -6.87
N CYS A 200 9.34 -18.89 -8.14
CA CYS A 200 8.26 -18.67 -9.12
C CYS A 200 7.44 -19.95 -9.35
N ASN A 201 8.07 -21.11 -9.45
CA ASN A 201 7.38 -22.40 -9.59
C ASN A 201 6.53 -22.75 -8.35
N GLU A 202 6.96 -22.38 -7.14
CA GLU A 202 6.18 -22.57 -5.92
C GLU A 202 4.95 -21.67 -5.92
N ILE A 203 5.10 -20.41 -6.28
CA ILE A 203 3.98 -19.45 -6.42
C ILE A 203 2.97 -19.96 -7.47
N GLU A 204 3.43 -20.41 -8.61
CA GLU A 204 2.56 -20.93 -9.66
C GLU A 204 1.74 -22.15 -9.20
N LYS A 205 2.39 -23.12 -8.50
CA LYS A 205 1.67 -24.25 -7.90
C LYS A 205 0.64 -23.83 -6.87
N GLU A 206 0.94 -22.83 -6.05
CA GLU A 206 0.00 -22.28 -5.09
C GLU A 206 -1.18 -21.60 -5.80
N TYR A 207 -0.91 -20.80 -6.83
CA TYR A 207 -1.94 -20.10 -7.61
C TYR A 207 -2.87 -21.06 -8.36
N ASN A 208 -2.34 -22.15 -8.90
CA ASN A 208 -3.16 -23.19 -9.54
C ASN A 208 -4.13 -23.83 -8.54
N LYS A 209 -3.70 -24.13 -7.30
CA LYS A 209 -4.60 -24.63 -6.24
C LYS A 209 -5.68 -23.61 -5.88
N ILE A 210 -5.31 -22.33 -5.77
CA ILE A 210 -6.27 -21.26 -5.49
C ILE A 210 -7.30 -21.13 -6.61
N LYS A 211 -6.87 -21.19 -7.88
CA LYS A 211 -7.71 -21.12 -9.06
C LYS A 211 -8.72 -22.27 -9.10
N ASP A 212 -8.27 -23.50 -8.86
CA ASP A 212 -9.12 -24.68 -8.82
C ASP A 212 -10.20 -24.58 -7.73
N ASN A 213 -9.80 -24.15 -6.53
CA ASN A 213 -10.74 -23.97 -5.43
C ASN A 213 -11.75 -22.84 -5.71
N TYR A 214 -11.32 -21.76 -6.34
CA TYR A 214 -12.19 -20.65 -6.73
C TYR A 214 -13.23 -21.10 -7.75
N LEU A 215 -12.82 -21.83 -8.78
CA LEU A 215 -13.72 -22.33 -9.83
C LEU A 215 -14.76 -23.30 -9.27
N LYS A 216 -14.37 -24.21 -8.35
CA LYS A 216 -15.31 -25.10 -7.65
C LYS A 216 -16.37 -24.30 -6.87
N ARG A 217 -15.96 -23.33 -6.05
CA ARG A 217 -16.88 -22.49 -5.29
C ARG A 217 -17.78 -21.61 -6.15
N LYS A 218 -17.30 -21.14 -7.31
CA LYS A 218 -18.08 -20.33 -8.23
C LYS A 218 -19.21 -21.12 -8.85
N SER A 219 -19.00 -22.40 -9.16
CA SER A 219 -20.03 -23.27 -9.73
C SER A 219 -21.17 -23.60 -8.75
N GLU A 220 -20.93 -23.46 -7.42
CA GLU A 220 -21.92 -23.73 -6.39
C GLU A 220 -22.82 -22.54 -6.03
N LYS A 221 -22.45 -21.32 -6.45
CA LYS A 221 -23.24 -20.12 -6.15
C LYS A 221 -24.46 -20.00 -7.04
N ARG A 222 -25.64 -20.06 -6.44
CA ARG A 222 -26.90 -19.70 -7.11
C ARG A 222 -27.20 -18.23 -6.88
N TYR A 223 -27.32 -17.47 -7.93
CA TYR A 223 -27.75 -16.08 -7.88
C TYR A 223 -29.24 -16.00 -8.24
N LEU A 224 -29.98 -15.10 -7.58
CA LEU A 224 -31.32 -14.74 -8.01
C LEU A 224 -31.25 -14.05 -9.37
N SER A 225 -32.29 -14.18 -10.16
CA SER A 225 -32.45 -13.34 -11.36
C SER A 225 -32.62 -11.88 -10.94
N LEU A 226 -32.33 -10.94 -11.83
CA LEU A 226 -32.56 -9.51 -11.57
C LEU A 226 -34.03 -9.21 -11.31
N GLU A 227 -34.93 -9.93 -11.98
CA GLU A 227 -36.37 -9.82 -11.79
C GLU A 227 -36.79 -10.27 -10.38
N ASP A 228 -36.31 -11.42 -9.92
CA ASP A 228 -36.57 -11.89 -8.55
C ASP A 228 -35.97 -10.97 -7.49
N ALA A 229 -34.78 -10.44 -7.75
CA ALA A 229 -34.13 -9.47 -6.84
C ALA A 229 -34.94 -8.17 -6.72
N ARG A 230 -35.48 -7.67 -7.83
CA ARG A 230 -36.40 -6.51 -7.84
C ARG A 230 -37.70 -6.80 -7.11
N ALA A 231 -38.28 -7.98 -7.31
CA ALA A 231 -39.49 -8.41 -6.61
C ALA A 231 -39.31 -8.52 -5.08
N ASN A 232 -38.09 -8.80 -4.64
CA ASN A 232 -37.70 -8.85 -3.21
C ASN A 232 -37.17 -7.48 -2.71
N GLY A 233 -37.37 -6.38 -3.44
CA GLY A 233 -36.95 -5.06 -3.04
C GLY A 233 -37.58 -4.57 -1.74
N LEU A 234 -36.91 -3.71 -1.01
CA LEU A 234 -37.44 -3.12 0.22
C LEU A 234 -38.59 -2.15 -0.11
N GLU A 235 -39.79 -2.48 0.36
CA GLU A 235 -40.96 -1.58 0.26
C GLU A 235 -40.99 -0.65 1.48
N THR A 236 -40.77 0.64 1.28
CA THR A 236 -40.82 1.65 2.33
C THR A 236 -42.19 2.33 2.34
N ASN A 237 -42.89 2.30 3.47
CA ASN A 237 -44.13 3.07 3.64
C ASN A 237 -43.82 4.54 3.93
N TRP A 238 -43.68 5.32 2.88
CA TRP A 238 -43.33 6.75 2.95
C TRP A 238 -44.35 7.59 3.72
N HIS A 239 -45.64 7.18 3.86
CA HIS A 239 -46.64 7.87 4.67
C HIS A 239 -46.35 7.79 6.17
N LYS A 240 -45.63 6.75 6.60
CA LYS A 240 -45.23 6.57 8.00
C LYS A 240 -43.81 7.04 8.29
N PHE A 241 -43.03 7.34 7.27
CA PHE A 241 -41.65 7.73 7.41
C PHE A 241 -41.52 9.25 7.54
N LYS A 242 -40.97 9.72 8.65
CA LYS A 242 -40.68 11.14 8.86
C LYS A 242 -39.36 11.48 8.16
N ILE A 243 -39.50 12.26 7.07
CA ILE A 243 -38.30 12.75 6.34
C ILE A 243 -37.72 13.94 7.11
N ASN A 244 -36.44 13.88 7.41
CA ASN A 244 -35.70 15.01 7.97
C ASN A 244 -35.49 16.06 6.88
N THR A 245 -35.91 17.27 7.12
CA THR A 245 -35.68 18.40 6.20
C THR A 245 -34.36 19.07 6.59
N PRO A 246 -33.38 19.14 5.70
CA PRO A 246 -32.11 19.81 5.99
C PRO A 246 -32.33 21.35 6.07
N ASN A 247 -31.50 22.00 6.88
CA ASN A 247 -31.57 23.46 7.03
C ASN A 247 -31.13 24.21 5.77
N GLN A 248 -30.26 23.60 4.97
CA GLN A 248 -29.68 24.18 3.75
C GLN A 248 -29.66 23.14 2.63
N LEU A 249 -30.00 23.57 1.42
CA LEU A 249 -29.90 22.78 0.20
C LEU A 249 -28.81 23.37 -0.70
N GLY A 250 -28.36 22.58 -1.68
CA GLY A 250 -27.32 22.95 -2.63
C GLY A 250 -25.92 22.72 -2.06
N VAL A 251 -24.93 23.33 -2.68
CA VAL A 251 -23.51 23.18 -2.34
C VAL A 251 -23.13 24.19 -1.26
N GLN A 252 -22.47 23.68 -0.22
CA GLN A 252 -21.86 24.45 0.86
C GLN A 252 -20.37 24.16 0.95
N VAL A 253 -19.57 25.21 1.14
CA VAL A 253 -18.12 25.08 1.36
C VAL A 253 -17.81 25.48 2.79
N TYR A 254 -17.10 24.60 3.50
CA TYR A 254 -16.70 24.80 4.88
C TYR A 254 -15.18 24.83 4.98
N SER A 255 -14.67 25.68 5.86
CA SER A 255 -13.26 25.71 6.24
C SER A 255 -13.17 25.41 7.73
N TYR A 256 -12.20 24.57 8.10
CA TYR A 256 -11.99 24.14 9.48
C TYR A 256 -10.54 24.32 9.89
N THR A 257 -10.32 24.45 11.19
CA THR A 257 -8.98 24.37 11.79
C THR A 257 -8.66 22.92 12.18
N VAL A 258 -7.38 22.65 12.42
CA VAL A 258 -6.95 21.33 12.91
C VAL A 258 -7.55 21.04 14.29
N GLU A 259 -7.66 22.06 15.15
CA GLU A 259 -8.26 21.96 16.47
C GLU A 259 -9.72 21.52 16.42
N GLU A 260 -10.51 22.08 15.48
CA GLU A 260 -11.93 21.74 15.32
C GLU A 260 -12.14 20.30 14.87
N ILE A 261 -11.28 19.77 13.99
CA ILE A 261 -11.46 18.41 13.47
C ILE A 261 -10.79 17.34 14.30
N ARG A 262 -9.86 17.71 15.20
CA ARG A 262 -9.05 16.77 15.97
C ARG A 262 -9.87 15.75 16.75
N GLU A 263 -11.00 16.17 17.32
CA GLU A 263 -11.90 15.31 18.08
C GLU A 263 -12.63 14.28 17.23
N TYR A 264 -12.71 14.50 15.91
CA TYR A 264 -13.39 13.65 14.95
C TYR A 264 -12.44 12.68 14.22
N ILE A 265 -11.15 12.68 14.55
CA ILE A 265 -10.20 11.76 13.93
C ILE A 265 -10.47 10.32 14.40
N ASP A 266 -10.81 9.43 13.47
CA ASP A 266 -10.80 8.00 13.74
C ASP A 266 -9.36 7.48 13.74
N TRP A 267 -8.86 7.18 14.94
CA TRP A 267 -7.50 6.70 15.13
C TRP A 267 -7.31 5.22 14.79
N THR A 268 -8.38 4.45 14.65
CA THR A 268 -8.28 3.01 14.33
C THR A 268 -7.59 2.76 12.99
N PRO A 269 -7.97 3.45 11.87
CA PRO A 269 -7.25 3.33 10.60
C PRO A 269 -5.79 3.78 10.68
N PHE A 270 -5.49 4.79 11.50
CA PHE A 270 -4.12 5.23 11.74
C PHE A 270 -3.26 4.09 12.30
N PHE A 271 -3.72 3.41 13.36
CA PHE A 271 -2.99 2.27 13.92
C PHE A 271 -2.90 1.10 12.96
N TYR A 272 -3.93 0.83 12.17
CA TYR A 272 -3.91 -0.22 11.15
C TYR A 272 -2.87 0.06 10.05
N THR A 273 -2.69 1.32 9.66
CA THR A 273 -1.64 1.74 8.73
C THR A 273 -0.24 1.42 9.26
N TRP A 274 -0.05 1.50 10.58
CA TRP A 274 1.17 1.09 11.26
C TRP A 274 1.22 -0.40 11.60
N GLU A 275 0.32 -1.20 11.01
CA GLU A 275 0.19 -2.65 11.20
C GLU A 275 -0.11 -3.09 12.64
N MET A 276 -0.65 -2.18 13.44
CA MET A 276 -1.14 -2.45 14.79
C MET A 276 -2.64 -2.74 14.73
N LYS A 277 -3.04 -4.01 14.54
CA LYS A 277 -4.40 -4.45 14.21
C LYS A 277 -5.33 -4.53 15.41
N LYS A 278 -5.47 -3.44 16.17
CA LYS A 278 -6.47 -3.30 17.25
C LYS A 278 -7.18 -1.95 17.17
N LYS A 279 -8.38 -1.88 17.72
CA LYS A 279 -9.20 -0.66 17.71
C LYS A 279 -8.68 0.35 18.75
N PHE A 280 -8.83 1.62 18.45
CA PHE A 280 -8.64 2.71 19.40
C PHE A 280 -9.95 2.90 20.19
N PRO A 281 -9.91 3.19 21.51
CA PRO A 281 -8.71 3.43 22.34
C PRO A 281 -8.11 2.16 23.01
N GLU A 282 -8.70 0.97 22.83
CA GLU A 282 -8.30 -0.26 23.51
C GLU A 282 -6.83 -0.64 23.21
N ILE A 283 -6.33 -0.29 22.03
CA ILE A 283 -4.97 -0.55 21.62
C ILE A 283 -3.93 0.05 22.57
N LEU A 284 -4.24 1.18 23.22
CA LEU A 284 -3.33 1.87 24.15
C LEU A 284 -3.09 1.08 25.45
N LYS A 285 -3.97 0.10 25.75
CA LYS A 285 -3.90 -0.75 26.95
C LYS A 285 -3.53 -2.19 26.61
N ASP A 286 -3.16 -2.45 25.36
CA ASP A 286 -2.83 -3.80 24.91
C ASP A 286 -1.47 -4.27 25.45
N ASP A 287 -1.40 -5.52 25.92
CA ASP A 287 -0.19 -6.08 26.50
C ASP A 287 0.99 -6.14 25.53
N SER A 288 0.72 -6.28 24.21
CA SER A 288 1.75 -6.38 23.16
C SER A 288 2.08 -5.05 22.50
N PHE A 289 1.06 -4.21 22.29
CA PHE A 289 1.17 -2.96 21.52
C PHE A 289 1.12 -1.70 22.38
N GLY A 290 0.53 -1.76 23.59
CA GLY A 290 0.06 -0.59 24.35
C GLY A 290 1.10 0.50 24.50
N GLU A 291 2.29 0.20 24.99
CA GLU A 291 3.37 1.18 25.16
C GLU A 291 3.77 1.84 23.83
N LYS A 292 3.90 1.03 22.76
CA LYS A 292 4.30 1.51 21.43
C LYS A 292 3.19 2.32 20.77
N ALA A 293 1.94 1.88 20.95
CA ALA A 293 0.76 2.58 20.44
C ALA A 293 0.58 3.93 21.16
N ALA A 294 0.79 3.98 22.49
CA ALA A 294 0.74 5.21 23.24
C ALA A 294 1.81 6.21 22.79
N LYS A 295 3.03 5.74 22.55
CA LYS A 295 4.12 6.59 22.03
C LYS A 295 3.83 7.11 20.64
N LEU A 296 3.31 6.24 19.74
CA LEU A 296 2.93 6.63 18.39
C LEU A 296 1.79 7.65 18.38
N TYR A 297 0.81 7.47 19.28
CA TYR A 297 -0.30 8.40 19.44
C TYR A 297 0.18 9.76 19.95
N GLU A 298 1.10 9.79 20.91
CA GLU A 298 1.74 11.02 21.42
C GLU A 298 2.48 11.74 20.27
N ASP A 299 3.33 11.04 19.53
CA ASP A 299 4.08 11.58 18.40
C ASP A 299 3.14 12.16 17.31
N ALA A 300 2.01 11.50 17.05
CA ALA A 300 0.99 11.99 16.10
C ALA A 300 0.30 13.27 16.60
N ASN A 301 -0.04 13.34 17.89
CA ASN A 301 -0.63 14.53 18.47
C ASN A 301 0.34 15.71 18.47
N LEU A 302 1.63 15.50 18.80
CA LEU A 302 2.66 16.53 18.68
C LEU A 302 2.81 17.03 17.22
N MET A 303 2.64 16.17 16.24
CA MET A 303 2.65 16.56 14.84
C MET A 303 1.43 17.42 14.49
N LEU A 304 0.22 17.06 14.96
CA LEU A 304 -0.98 17.87 14.77
C LEU A 304 -0.81 19.28 15.38
N ASP A 305 -0.19 19.39 16.57
CA ASP A 305 0.12 20.67 17.19
C ASP A 305 1.06 21.52 16.32
N GLN A 306 2.05 20.90 15.69
CA GLN A 306 2.94 21.61 14.78
C GLN A 306 2.23 22.05 13.49
N ILE A 307 1.37 21.19 12.92
CA ILE A 307 0.57 21.50 11.72
C ILE A 307 -0.32 22.72 12.00
N ALA A 308 -1.02 22.71 13.15
CA ALA A 308 -1.89 23.80 13.58
C ALA A 308 -1.08 25.10 13.79
N LYS A 309 -0.03 25.05 14.58
CA LYS A 309 0.80 26.22 14.91
C LYS A 309 1.46 26.87 13.69
N LYS A 310 1.85 26.05 12.70
CA LYS A 310 2.57 26.53 11.51
C LYS A 310 1.67 26.72 10.28
N ASN A 311 0.37 26.46 10.42
CA ASN A 311 -0.61 26.53 9.34
C ASN A 311 -0.15 25.79 8.08
N TRP A 312 0.35 24.54 8.24
CA TRP A 312 0.84 23.76 7.11
C TRP A 312 -0.27 23.24 6.20
N LEU A 313 -1.50 23.12 6.72
CA LEU A 313 -2.64 22.60 5.99
C LEU A 313 -3.81 23.58 6.06
N GLU A 314 -4.48 23.78 4.93
CA GLU A 314 -5.79 24.43 4.82
C GLU A 314 -6.85 23.32 4.67
N LEU A 315 -7.76 23.24 5.65
CA LEU A 315 -8.77 22.21 5.70
C LEU A 315 -10.09 22.73 5.13
N LYS A 316 -10.54 22.12 4.03
CA LYS A 316 -11.80 22.46 3.37
C LYS A 316 -12.67 21.23 3.17
N ALA A 317 -13.97 21.40 3.32
CA ALA A 317 -14.97 20.41 2.98
C ALA A 317 -16.03 21.04 2.07
N VAL A 318 -16.50 20.23 1.11
CA VAL A 318 -17.65 20.61 0.25
C VAL A 318 -18.76 19.60 0.52
N VAL A 319 -19.93 20.10 0.88
CA VAL A 319 -21.12 19.29 1.14
C VAL A 319 -22.23 19.75 0.22
N GLY A 320 -22.88 18.80 -0.46
CA GLY A 320 -24.03 19.08 -1.31
C GLY A 320 -25.25 18.27 -0.86
N ILE A 321 -26.39 18.94 -0.67
CA ILE A 321 -27.66 18.32 -0.28
C ILE A 321 -28.74 18.73 -1.26
N TRP A 322 -29.38 17.74 -1.89
CA TRP A 322 -30.44 17.97 -2.86
C TRP A 322 -31.66 17.12 -2.55
N LYS A 323 -32.82 17.60 -3.00
CA LYS A 323 -34.03 16.78 -3.01
C LYS A 323 -33.86 15.65 -4.02
N ALA A 324 -34.18 14.44 -3.62
CA ALA A 324 -34.06 13.27 -4.47
C ALA A 324 -35.27 12.36 -4.34
N ASN A 325 -35.62 11.69 -5.44
CA ASN A 325 -36.63 10.63 -5.47
C ASN A 325 -36.05 9.43 -6.23
N SER A 326 -36.45 8.22 -5.83
CA SER A 326 -36.20 7.03 -6.64
C SER A 326 -37.24 6.92 -7.79
N SER A 327 -36.81 6.40 -8.94
CA SER A 327 -37.66 6.03 -10.06
C SER A 327 -37.13 4.74 -10.67
N GLY A 328 -37.74 3.61 -10.33
CA GLY A 328 -37.20 2.30 -10.63
C GLY A 328 -35.83 2.10 -9.94
N ASP A 329 -34.79 1.82 -10.72
CA ASP A 329 -33.42 1.64 -10.22
C ASP A 329 -32.62 2.97 -10.15
N ASP A 330 -33.21 4.10 -10.60
CA ASP A 330 -32.54 5.40 -10.66
C ASP A 330 -32.84 6.29 -9.45
N ILE A 331 -31.92 7.23 -9.15
CA ILE A 331 -32.11 8.31 -8.21
C ILE A 331 -32.19 9.61 -9.01
N ILE A 332 -33.36 10.26 -8.97
CA ILE A 332 -33.59 11.54 -9.66
C ILE A 332 -33.35 12.67 -8.69
N LEU A 333 -32.35 13.50 -8.95
CA LEU A 333 -32.08 14.73 -8.23
C LEU A 333 -33.00 15.84 -8.79
N LYS A 334 -33.50 16.72 -7.89
CA LYS A 334 -34.29 17.90 -8.25
C LYS A 334 -33.55 19.16 -7.81
N ASP A 335 -33.68 20.19 -8.61
CA ASP A 335 -33.13 21.53 -8.32
C ASP A 335 -31.57 21.51 -8.22
N VAL A 336 -30.91 20.78 -9.16
CA VAL A 336 -29.44 20.73 -9.27
C VAL A 336 -28.98 21.82 -10.23
#